data_96310ae5c7434466556d280f80c8cf2a
#
_entry.id   96310ae5c7434466556d280f80c8cf2a
#
_cell.length_a   1.000
_cell.length_b   1.000
_cell.length_c   1.000
_cell.angle_alpha   90.00
_cell.angle_beta   90.00
_cell.angle_gamma   90.00
#
_symmetry.space_group_name_H-M   'P 1'
#
loop_
_entity.id
_entity.type
_entity.pdbx_description
1 polymer ?
#
loop_
_entity_poly.entity_id
_entity_poly.type
_entity_poly.pdbx_seq_one_letter_code
_entity_poly.pdbx_strand_id
1 'polypeptide(L)'
;MGFGREARRVRESSLPFAYRLHALGSCIQISQPIGFQATWSYLEERVGRTWHDPEFLLPALALLDEVRATHQVLEQQYAELRRSEKRRGLRFPAGDAVTPATPRRWHGDERTGARHTLRSRQGRFNDTALAQHPVGAEVVAAVDHALDSGTVAVPDLESLEQCLAWARRQLRVAGWKADPAEYRIASVVLHLVGQLHVMTYGGQPPGSTWHFVAEPV
;
A
#
# COMPACT_ATOMS: atom_id res chain seq x y z
N MET A 1 3.60 15.66 -16.42
CA MET A 1 2.13 15.55 -16.26
C MET A 1 1.86 15.61 -14.75
N GLY A 2 0.91 16.42 -14.25
CA GLY A 2 0.68 16.60 -12.81
C GLY A 2 -0.77 16.36 -12.45
N PHE A 3 -1.02 15.82 -11.26
CA PHE A 3 -2.36 15.49 -10.74
C PHE A 3 -3.37 16.65 -10.92
N GLY A 4 -3.03 17.87 -10.50
CA GLY A 4 -3.94 19.01 -10.58
C GLY A 4 -4.38 19.40 -12.01
N ARG A 5 -3.55 19.12 -13.03
CA ARG A 5 -3.92 19.31 -14.44
C ARG A 5 -4.98 18.29 -14.86
N GLU A 6 -4.77 17.03 -14.52
CA GLU A 6 -5.69 15.96 -14.90
C GLU A 6 -7.00 16.08 -14.10
N ALA A 7 -6.94 16.43 -12.82
CA ALA A 7 -8.11 16.69 -12.00
C ALA A 7 -9.01 17.85 -12.57
N ARG A 8 -8.40 18.89 -13.15
CA ARG A 8 -9.17 19.91 -13.86
C ARG A 8 -9.91 19.36 -15.07
N ARG A 9 -9.27 18.44 -15.85
CA ARG A 9 -9.91 17.78 -16.98
C ARG A 9 -11.08 16.88 -16.56
N VAL A 10 -10.97 16.20 -15.43
CA VAL A 10 -12.09 15.41 -14.88
C VAL A 10 -13.30 16.31 -14.56
N ARG A 11 -13.05 17.51 -14.03
CA ARG A 11 -14.10 18.48 -13.66
C ARG A 11 -14.71 19.23 -14.85
N GLU A 12 -14.01 19.24 -15.98
CA GLU A 12 -14.42 19.99 -17.18
C GLU A 12 -15.58 19.27 -17.90
N SER A 13 -16.82 19.72 -17.64
CA SER A 13 -18.03 19.06 -18.15
C SER A 13 -18.21 19.22 -19.67
N SER A 14 -17.53 20.18 -20.30
CA SER A 14 -17.55 20.35 -21.76
C SER A 14 -16.75 19.27 -22.50
N LEU A 15 -15.85 18.56 -21.80
CA LEU A 15 -15.09 17.47 -22.40
C LEU A 15 -15.93 16.19 -22.49
N PRO A 16 -15.75 15.41 -23.57
CA PRO A 16 -16.38 14.09 -23.70
C PRO A 16 -16.05 13.19 -22.51
N PHE A 17 -17.01 12.36 -22.09
CA PHE A 17 -16.87 11.43 -20.96
C PHE A 17 -15.59 10.59 -21.02
N ALA A 18 -15.27 10.03 -22.20
CA ALA A 18 -14.07 9.20 -22.39
C ALA A 18 -12.77 9.93 -22.05
N TYR A 19 -12.66 11.22 -22.38
CA TYR A 19 -11.49 12.04 -22.04
C TYR A 19 -11.42 12.33 -20.54
N ARG A 20 -12.56 12.58 -19.91
CA ARG A 20 -12.65 12.81 -18.45
C ARG A 20 -12.31 11.53 -17.68
N LEU A 21 -12.79 10.38 -18.13
CA LEU A 21 -12.46 9.07 -17.56
C LEU A 21 -10.97 8.76 -17.70
N HIS A 22 -10.37 9.03 -18.87
CA HIS A 22 -8.93 8.89 -19.07
C HIS A 22 -8.12 9.82 -18.13
N ALA A 23 -8.59 11.04 -17.93
CA ALA A 23 -7.97 11.98 -16.98
C ALA A 23 -8.06 11.47 -15.53
N LEU A 24 -9.18 10.85 -15.13
CA LEU A 24 -9.29 10.18 -13.82
C LEU A 24 -8.31 9.03 -13.70
N GLY A 25 -8.17 8.19 -14.72
CA GLY A 25 -7.14 7.14 -14.77
C GLY A 25 -5.72 7.70 -14.59
N SER A 26 -5.44 8.86 -15.21
CA SER A 26 -4.17 9.56 -15.02
C SER A 26 -4.00 10.10 -13.59
N CYS A 27 -5.05 10.60 -12.95
CA CYS A 27 -5.04 10.99 -11.53
C CYS A 27 -4.70 9.79 -10.64
N ILE A 28 -5.34 8.64 -10.89
CA ILE A 28 -5.06 7.38 -10.17
C ILE A 28 -3.60 6.96 -10.39
N GLN A 29 -3.10 7.00 -11.62
CA GLN A 29 -1.72 6.64 -11.95
C GLN A 29 -0.68 7.52 -11.23
N ILE A 30 -0.97 8.79 -11.04
CA ILE A 30 -0.08 9.75 -10.35
C ILE A 30 -0.14 9.57 -8.83
N SER A 31 -1.33 9.39 -8.27
CA SER A 31 -1.53 9.31 -6.82
C SER A 31 -1.21 7.92 -6.26
N GLN A 32 -1.73 6.86 -6.86
CA GLN A 32 -1.55 5.44 -6.50
C GLN A 32 -1.48 5.15 -4.98
N PRO A 33 -2.41 5.60 -4.15
CA PRO A 33 -2.28 5.46 -2.69
C PRO A 33 -2.11 3.99 -2.24
N ILE A 34 -2.73 3.06 -2.95
CA ILE A 34 -2.64 1.61 -2.70
C ILE A 34 -2.24 0.80 -3.94
N GLY A 35 -1.76 1.48 -4.99
CA GLY A 35 -1.44 0.92 -6.30
C GLY A 35 -2.61 1.08 -7.29
N PHE A 36 -2.30 1.11 -8.59
CA PHE A 36 -3.27 1.48 -9.63
C PHE A 36 -4.53 0.63 -9.62
N GLN A 37 -4.39 -0.70 -9.71
CA GLN A 37 -5.49 -1.65 -9.76
C GLN A 37 -6.34 -1.62 -8.47
N ALA A 38 -5.67 -1.62 -7.31
CA ALA A 38 -6.33 -1.57 -6.02
C ALA A 38 -7.08 -0.25 -5.80
N THR A 39 -6.48 0.88 -6.18
CA THR A 39 -7.12 2.20 -6.11
C THR A 39 -8.37 2.25 -6.96
N TRP A 40 -8.30 1.71 -8.15
CA TRP A 40 -9.44 1.65 -9.07
C TRP A 40 -10.58 0.80 -8.49
N SER A 41 -10.26 -0.42 -8.05
CA SER A 41 -11.24 -1.32 -7.42
C SER A 41 -11.85 -0.73 -6.13
N TYR A 42 -11.06 -0.01 -5.33
CA TYR A 42 -11.55 0.71 -4.15
C TYR A 42 -12.56 1.80 -4.54
N LEU A 43 -12.24 2.61 -5.54
CA LEU A 43 -13.15 3.67 -6.01
C LEU A 43 -14.47 3.08 -6.53
N GLU A 44 -14.42 1.98 -7.30
CA GLU A 44 -15.62 1.30 -7.77
C GLU A 44 -16.50 0.77 -6.63
N GLU A 45 -15.90 0.25 -5.56
CA GLU A 45 -16.67 -0.19 -4.38
C GLU A 45 -17.34 0.99 -3.66
N ARG A 46 -16.66 2.15 -3.61
CA ARG A 46 -17.14 3.31 -2.84
C ARG A 46 -18.15 4.18 -3.57
N VAL A 47 -18.01 4.33 -4.87
CA VAL A 47 -18.85 5.24 -5.65
C VAL A 47 -19.77 4.54 -6.64
N GLY A 48 -19.66 3.20 -6.77
CA GLY A 48 -20.46 2.38 -7.68
C GLY A 48 -19.73 2.00 -8.96
N ARG A 49 -20.15 0.86 -9.52
CA ARG A 49 -19.60 0.30 -10.76
C ARG A 49 -20.17 1.02 -11.97
N THR A 50 -19.54 2.07 -12.41
CA THR A 50 -20.05 2.64 -13.65
C THR A 50 -18.98 3.31 -14.47
N TRP A 51 -18.16 2.49 -15.13
CA TRP A 51 -17.26 2.91 -16.21
C TRP A 51 -17.98 3.65 -17.36
N HIS A 52 -19.32 3.67 -17.32
CA HIS A 52 -20.18 4.27 -18.33
C HIS A 52 -21.00 5.45 -17.80
N ASP A 53 -20.90 5.75 -16.49
CA ASP A 53 -21.69 6.81 -15.88
C ASP A 53 -20.81 8.03 -15.56
N PRO A 54 -21.07 9.19 -16.17
CA PRO A 54 -20.35 10.41 -15.88
C PRO A 54 -20.51 10.91 -14.45
N GLU A 55 -21.57 10.52 -13.72
CA GLU A 55 -21.79 10.91 -12.31
C GLU A 55 -20.75 10.33 -11.36
N PHE A 56 -20.14 9.20 -11.71
CA PHE A 56 -19.08 8.54 -10.97
C PHE A 56 -17.79 9.39 -10.85
N LEU A 57 -17.46 10.19 -11.88
CA LEU A 57 -16.13 10.81 -12.01
C LEU A 57 -15.80 11.78 -10.89
N LEU A 58 -16.76 12.63 -10.50
CA LEU A 58 -16.52 13.66 -9.49
C LEU A 58 -16.43 13.10 -8.07
N PRO A 59 -17.30 12.17 -7.63
CA PRO A 59 -17.12 11.46 -6.36
C PRO A 59 -15.80 10.69 -6.28
N ALA A 60 -15.40 9.99 -7.33
CA ALA A 60 -14.13 9.27 -7.35
C ALA A 60 -12.94 10.23 -7.25
N LEU A 61 -12.95 11.34 -7.96
CA LEU A 61 -11.93 12.37 -7.86
C LEU A 61 -11.88 12.99 -6.46
N ALA A 62 -13.02 13.23 -5.81
CA ALA A 62 -13.09 13.78 -4.47
C ALA A 62 -12.41 12.86 -3.44
N LEU A 63 -12.63 11.54 -3.51
CA LEU A 63 -11.95 10.56 -2.68
C LEU A 63 -10.42 10.56 -2.91
N LEU A 64 -9.99 10.69 -4.17
CA LEU A 64 -8.56 10.80 -4.48
C LEU A 64 -7.93 12.10 -3.96
N ASP A 65 -8.64 13.23 -4.05
CA ASP A 65 -8.19 14.50 -3.51
C ASP A 65 -8.04 14.44 -1.98
N GLU A 66 -8.99 13.81 -1.28
CA GLU A 66 -8.99 13.65 0.17
C GLU A 66 -7.80 12.81 0.65
N VAL A 67 -7.63 11.60 0.11
CA VAL A 67 -6.52 10.72 0.52
C VAL A 67 -5.17 11.35 0.17
N ARG A 68 -5.08 12.07 -0.95
CA ARG A 68 -3.87 12.78 -1.36
C ARG A 68 -3.57 13.96 -0.41
N ALA A 69 -4.57 14.74 -0.01
CA ALA A 69 -4.38 15.83 0.95
C ALA A 69 -3.87 15.29 2.30
N THR A 70 -4.45 14.21 2.81
CA THR A 70 -3.99 13.54 4.03
C THR A 70 -2.54 13.06 3.91
N HIS A 71 -2.19 12.43 2.80
CA HIS A 71 -0.81 11.98 2.54
C HIS A 71 0.17 13.16 2.52
N GLN A 72 -0.17 14.27 1.88
CA GLN A 72 0.67 15.47 1.86
C GLN A 72 0.92 16.07 3.25
N VAL A 73 -0.10 16.08 4.11
CA VAL A 73 0.06 16.52 5.51
C VAL A 73 1.05 15.61 6.25
N LEU A 74 0.92 14.30 6.11
CA LEU A 74 1.83 13.33 6.72
C LEU A 74 3.27 13.47 6.19
N GLU A 75 3.45 13.69 4.90
CA GLU A 75 4.78 13.95 4.31
C GLU A 75 5.41 15.23 4.86
N GLN A 76 4.63 16.29 5.01
CA GLN A 76 5.11 17.55 5.61
C GLN A 76 5.54 17.35 7.06
N GLN A 77 4.71 16.70 7.88
CA GLN A 77 5.02 16.38 9.28
C GLN A 77 6.30 15.55 9.39
N TYR A 78 6.44 14.52 8.55
CA TYR A 78 7.65 13.72 8.51
C TYR A 78 8.88 14.52 8.09
N ALA A 79 8.76 15.39 7.08
CA ALA A 79 9.86 16.24 6.64
C ALA A 79 10.27 17.25 7.72
N GLU A 80 9.35 17.76 8.53
CA GLU A 80 9.65 18.63 9.68
C GLU A 80 10.36 17.86 10.79
N LEU A 81 9.88 16.68 11.13
CA LEU A 81 10.54 15.77 12.07
C LEU A 81 12.00 15.51 11.62
N ARG A 82 12.19 15.12 10.36
CA ARG A 82 13.52 14.86 9.81
C ARG A 82 14.45 16.07 9.86
N ARG A 83 13.95 17.26 9.57
CA ARG A 83 14.73 18.50 9.69
C ARG A 83 15.15 18.78 11.15
N SER A 84 14.23 18.53 12.10
CA SER A 84 14.49 18.68 13.52
C SER A 84 15.57 17.70 14.00
N GLU A 85 15.44 16.43 13.65
CA GLU A 85 16.39 15.38 14.03
C GLU A 85 17.78 15.61 13.41
N LYS A 86 17.84 16.03 12.15
CA LYS A 86 19.11 16.37 11.48
C LYS A 86 19.83 17.52 12.18
N ARG A 87 19.10 18.54 12.68
CA ARG A 87 19.68 19.62 13.48
C ARG A 87 20.25 19.12 14.81
N ARG A 88 19.72 18.03 15.36
CA ARG A 88 20.22 17.36 16.58
C ARG A 88 21.34 16.36 16.28
N GLY A 89 21.84 16.28 15.05
CA GLY A 89 22.89 15.35 14.65
C GLY A 89 22.42 13.90 14.42
N LEU A 90 21.12 13.63 14.44
CA LEU A 90 20.58 12.29 14.21
C LEU A 90 20.52 12.00 12.70
N ARG A 91 21.23 10.96 12.27
CA ARG A 91 21.32 10.57 10.86
C ARG A 91 20.04 9.90 10.35
N PHE A 92 19.36 9.15 11.20
CA PHE A 92 18.13 8.42 10.90
C PHE A 92 17.01 8.89 11.81
N PRO A 93 15.73 8.73 11.39
CA PRO A 93 14.59 8.99 12.28
C PRO A 93 14.68 8.12 13.53
N ALA A 94 14.11 8.62 14.63
CA ALA A 94 13.90 7.80 15.80
C ALA A 94 13.13 6.53 15.40
N GLY A 95 13.39 5.42 16.12
CA GLY A 95 12.91 4.09 15.78
C GLY A 95 11.40 3.92 15.62
N ASP A 96 10.61 4.88 16.12
CA ASP A 96 9.15 4.95 16.06
C ASP A 96 8.60 5.90 14.97
N ALA A 97 9.47 6.59 14.25
CA ALA A 97 9.03 7.52 13.20
C ALA A 97 8.41 6.78 12.01
N VAL A 98 7.13 7.01 11.77
CA VAL A 98 6.40 6.43 10.64
C VAL A 98 6.72 7.21 9.38
N THR A 99 7.27 6.53 8.37
CA THR A 99 7.45 7.12 7.05
C THR A 99 6.12 7.12 6.29
N PRO A 100 5.67 8.23 5.70
CA PRO A 100 4.40 8.29 4.95
C PRO A 100 4.34 7.34 3.75
N ALA A 101 5.50 7.00 3.20
CA ALA A 101 5.59 6.23 1.96
C ALA A 101 5.39 4.72 2.12
N THR A 102 5.37 4.17 3.36
CA THR A 102 5.37 2.71 3.54
C THR A 102 4.64 2.27 4.80
N PRO A 103 3.78 1.27 4.70
CA PRO A 103 3.23 0.66 3.50
C PRO A 103 2.25 1.60 2.78
N ARG A 104 2.00 1.36 1.48
CA ARG A 104 0.94 2.09 0.75
C ARG A 104 -0.39 1.89 1.44
N ARG A 105 -1.09 3.00 1.72
CA ARG A 105 -2.34 3.00 2.50
C ARG A 105 -3.38 3.91 1.90
N TRP A 106 -4.63 3.56 2.11
CA TRP A 106 -5.73 4.50 1.96
C TRP A 106 -5.97 5.14 3.33
N HIS A 107 -5.46 6.36 3.51
CA HIS A 107 -5.60 7.07 4.78
C HIS A 107 -7.08 7.41 5.05
N GLY A 108 -7.54 7.05 6.25
CA GLY A 108 -8.94 7.19 6.66
C GLY A 108 -9.80 5.93 6.44
N ASP A 109 -9.32 4.95 5.63
CA ASP A 109 -9.96 3.65 5.44
C ASP A 109 -8.92 2.57 5.15
N GLU A 110 -7.99 2.42 6.05
CA GLU A 110 -6.81 1.57 5.89
C GLU A 110 -7.18 0.10 5.69
N ARG A 111 -8.19 -0.40 6.39
CA ARG A 111 -8.63 -1.81 6.30
C ARG A 111 -9.15 -2.16 4.91
N THR A 112 -10.06 -1.35 4.39
CA THR A 112 -10.60 -1.53 3.03
C THR A 112 -9.49 -1.37 2.00
N GLY A 113 -8.63 -0.36 2.15
CA GLY A 113 -7.48 -0.16 1.28
C GLY A 113 -6.53 -1.36 1.26
N ALA A 114 -6.24 -1.97 2.41
CA ALA A 114 -5.42 -3.18 2.51
C ALA A 114 -6.08 -4.37 1.82
N ARG A 115 -7.38 -4.57 2.02
CA ARG A 115 -8.16 -5.62 1.34
C ARG A 115 -8.07 -5.50 -0.18
N HIS A 116 -8.26 -4.30 -0.74
CA HIS A 116 -8.12 -4.07 -2.18
C HIS A 116 -6.70 -4.29 -2.67
N THR A 117 -5.70 -3.90 -1.88
CA THR A 117 -4.28 -4.15 -2.20
C THR A 117 -4.00 -5.65 -2.29
N LEU A 118 -4.43 -6.45 -1.33
CA LEU A 118 -4.27 -7.91 -1.32
C LEU A 118 -5.00 -8.54 -2.50
N ARG A 119 -6.28 -8.21 -2.70
CA ARG A 119 -7.11 -8.73 -3.80
C ARG A 119 -6.51 -8.43 -5.19
N SER A 120 -5.97 -7.24 -5.39
CA SER A 120 -5.33 -6.86 -6.66
C SER A 120 -4.05 -7.65 -6.96
N ARG A 121 -3.46 -8.27 -5.96
CA ARG A 121 -2.24 -9.07 -6.07
C ARG A 121 -2.51 -10.58 -6.07
N GLN A 122 -3.67 -11.04 -5.61
CA GLN A 122 -4.03 -12.44 -5.50
C GLN A 122 -3.76 -13.23 -6.80
N GLY A 123 -4.11 -12.69 -7.97
CA GLY A 123 -3.83 -13.31 -9.26
C GLY A 123 -2.34 -13.32 -9.67
N ARG A 124 -1.47 -12.59 -8.96
CA ARG A 124 -0.02 -12.53 -9.20
C ARG A 124 0.77 -13.42 -8.23
N PHE A 125 0.14 -13.95 -7.17
CA PHE A 125 0.75 -14.90 -6.23
C PHE A 125 0.88 -16.30 -6.80
N ASN A 126 0.28 -16.57 -7.95
CA ASN A 126 0.59 -17.73 -8.78
C ASN A 126 2.03 -17.69 -9.34
N ASP A 127 2.87 -16.74 -8.91
CA ASP A 127 4.31 -16.84 -9.05
C ASP A 127 4.74 -18.14 -8.33
N THR A 128 5.03 -19.15 -9.11
CA THR A 128 5.37 -20.50 -8.67
C THR A 128 6.46 -20.48 -7.61
N ALA A 129 7.38 -19.55 -7.65
CA ALA A 129 8.46 -19.41 -6.69
C ALA A 129 7.95 -19.03 -5.28
N LEU A 130 7.01 -18.10 -5.16
CA LEU A 130 6.43 -17.72 -3.86
C LEU A 130 5.61 -18.86 -3.27
N ALA A 131 4.74 -19.47 -4.07
CA ALA A 131 3.87 -20.56 -3.63
C ALA A 131 4.65 -21.86 -3.28
N GLN A 132 5.83 -22.07 -3.87
CA GLN A 132 6.69 -23.21 -3.58
C GLN A 132 7.62 -22.98 -2.37
N HIS A 133 7.82 -21.73 -1.97
CA HIS A 133 8.62 -21.41 -0.79
C HIS A 133 7.79 -21.63 0.48
N PRO A 134 8.27 -22.35 1.51
CA PRO A 134 7.47 -22.68 2.71
C PRO A 134 6.84 -21.44 3.37
N VAL A 135 7.64 -20.40 3.60
CA VAL A 135 7.16 -19.13 4.19
C VAL A 135 6.22 -18.39 3.23
N GLY A 136 6.48 -18.45 1.94
CA GLY A 136 5.64 -17.83 0.91
C GLY A 136 4.28 -18.49 0.84
N ALA A 137 4.22 -19.83 0.82
CA ALA A 137 2.98 -20.60 0.79
C ALA A 137 2.08 -20.30 2.01
N GLU A 138 2.67 -20.22 3.19
CA GLU A 138 1.97 -19.90 4.43
C GLU A 138 1.33 -18.51 4.37
N VAL A 139 2.07 -17.50 3.92
CA VAL A 139 1.54 -16.14 3.79
C VAL A 139 0.46 -16.05 2.69
N VAL A 140 0.61 -16.77 1.59
CA VAL A 140 -0.42 -16.83 0.53
C VAL A 140 -1.71 -17.45 1.08
N ALA A 141 -1.62 -18.56 1.81
CA ALA A 141 -2.78 -19.19 2.45
C ALA A 141 -3.49 -18.26 3.44
N ALA A 142 -2.73 -17.49 4.25
CA ALA A 142 -3.29 -16.51 5.17
C ALA A 142 -3.97 -15.35 4.41
N VAL A 143 -3.43 -14.91 3.27
CA VAL A 143 -4.07 -13.89 2.41
C VAL A 143 -5.39 -14.40 1.84
N ASP A 144 -5.41 -15.61 1.28
CA ASP A 144 -6.60 -16.20 0.70
C ASP A 144 -7.69 -16.35 1.78
N HIS A 145 -7.34 -16.90 2.94
CA HIS A 145 -8.28 -17.00 4.07
C HIS A 145 -8.82 -15.62 4.50
N ALA A 146 -7.95 -14.62 4.64
CA ALA A 146 -8.37 -13.28 5.04
C ALA A 146 -9.28 -12.60 4.00
N LEU A 147 -9.07 -12.84 2.71
CA LEU A 147 -9.91 -12.30 1.64
C LEU A 147 -11.27 -12.98 1.59
N ASP A 148 -11.35 -14.28 1.90
CA ASP A 148 -12.58 -15.06 1.91
C ASP A 148 -13.41 -14.82 3.17
N SER A 149 -12.78 -14.79 4.34
CA SER A 149 -13.46 -14.61 5.63
C SER A 149 -13.68 -13.15 6.03
N GLY A 150 -12.94 -12.22 5.42
CA GLY A 150 -12.92 -10.80 5.80
C GLY A 150 -12.09 -10.50 7.05
N THR A 151 -11.48 -11.50 7.68
CA THR A 151 -10.71 -11.39 8.92
C THR A 151 -9.42 -12.20 8.86
N VAL A 152 -8.42 -11.80 9.65
CA VAL A 152 -7.21 -12.61 9.86
C VAL A 152 -7.38 -13.37 11.18
N ALA A 153 -7.28 -14.69 11.14
CA ALA A 153 -7.43 -15.52 12.33
C ALA A 153 -6.28 -15.29 13.34
N VAL A 154 -6.57 -15.39 14.62
CA VAL A 154 -5.55 -15.16 15.68
C VAL A 154 -4.36 -16.13 15.58
N PRO A 155 -4.55 -17.44 15.30
CA PRO A 155 -3.43 -18.36 15.08
C PRO A 155 -2.54 -17.95 13.91
N ASP A 156 -3.15 -17.40 12.84
CA ASP A 156 -2.40 -16.95 11.66
C ASP A 156 -1.50 -15.74 11.97
N LEU A 157 -1.90 -14.89 12.92
CA LEU A 157 -1.10 -13.72 13.30
C LEU A 157 0.24 -14.10 13.92
N GLU A 158 0.28 -15.13 14.78
CA GLU A 158 1.52 -15.60 15.41
C GLU A 158 2.46 -16.20 14.38
N SER A 159 1.93 -16.99 13.47
CA SER A 159 2.66 -17.56 12.34
C SER A 159 3.17 -16.45 11.38
N LEU A 160 2.35 -15.46 11.08
CA LEU A 160 2.73 -14.33 10.25
C LEU A 160 3.86 -13.49 10.88
N GLU A 161 3.94 -13.41 12.20
CA GLU A 161 5.07 -12.75 12.89
C GLU A 161 6.38 -13.50 12.64
N GLN A 162 6.34 -14.84 12.62
CA GLN A 162 7.51 -15.66 12.30
C GLN A 162 7.93 -15.47 10.82
N CYS A 163 6.96 -15.46 9.90
CA CYS A 163 7.20 -15.16 8.49
C CYS A 163 7.83 -13.77 8.29
N LEU A 164 7.34 -12.79 9.04
CA LEU A 164 7.87 -11.43 9.04
C LEU A 164 9.30 -11.37 9.57
N ALA A 165 9.57 -12.06 10.68
CA ALA A 165 10.91 -12.12 11.27
C ALA A 165 11.91 -12.79 10.29
N TRP A 166 11.47 -13.83 9.57
CA TRP A 166 12.26 -14.45 8.51
C TRP A 166 12.55 -13.45 7.39
N ALA A 167 11.52 -12.80 6.83
CA ALA A 167 11.68 -11.84 5.74
C ALA A 167 12.63 -10.69 6.10
N ARG A 168 12.50 -10.14 7.31
CA ARG A 168 13.41 -9.10 7.83
C ARG A 168 14.85 -9.59 7.94
N ARG A 169 15.08 -10.85 8.37
CA ARG A 169 16.43 -11.40 8.40
C ARG A 169 17.02 -11.49 7.00
N GLN A 170 16.26 -12.01 6.03
CA GLN A 170 16.73 -12.11 4.64
C GLN A 170 17.07 -10.73 4.04
N LEU A 171 16.22 -9.74 4.25
CA LEU A 171 16.45 -8.38 3.74
C LEU A 171 17.62 -7.66 4.42
N ARG A 172 17.95 -7.98 5.68
CA ARG A 172 19.13 -7.43 6.37
C ARG A 172 20.45 -8.05 5.89
N VAL A 173 20.43 -9.33 5.60
CA VAL A 173 21.62 -10.06 5.08
C VAL A 173 21.89 -9.66 3.63
N ALA A 174 20.90 -9.09 3.00
CA ALA A 174 20.81 -8.98 1.56
C ALA A 174 21.85 -8.09 0.95
N GLY A 175 22.52 -7.33 1.27
CA GLY A 175 23.53 -6.70 0.42
C GLY A 175 23.79 -7.57 -0.83
N TRP A 176 24.85 -7.35 -1.52
CA TRP A 176 25.28 -8.13 -2.70
C TRP A 176 25.49 -9.67 -2.47
N LYS A 177 25.28 -10.14 -1.25
CA LYS A 177 25.44 -11.55 -0.83
C LYS A 177 24.14 -12.35 -0.80
N ALA A 178 22.97 -11.72 -1.01
CA ALA A 178 21.71 -12.44 -0.97
C ALA A 178 21.45 -13.18 -2.28
N ASP A 179 20.81 -14.33 -2.14
CA ASP A 179 20.16 -14.96 -3.29
C ASP A 179 19.06 -14.01 -3.82
N PRO A 180 19.12 -13.59 -5.10
CA PRO A 180 18.10 -12.71 -5.66
C PRO A 180 16.67 -13.28 -5.60
N ALA A 181 16.51 -14.59 -5.57
CA ALA A 181 15.21 -15.25 -5.44
C ALA A 181 14.68 -15.11 -4.01
N GLU A 182 15.49 -15.43 -3.01
CA GLU A 182 15.18 -15.28 -1.59
C GLU A 182 14.84 -13.81 -1.24
N TYR A 183 15.63 -12.88 -1.77
CA TYR A 183 15.38 -11.45 -1.58
C TYR A 183 14.01 -11.01 -2.12
N ARG A 184 13.65 -11.48 -3.32
CA ARG A 184 12.34 -11.17 -3.92
C ARG A 184 11.20 -11.76 -3.11
N ILE A 185 11.31 -13.03 -2.69
CA ILE A 185 10.32 -13.69 -1.84
C ILE A 185 10.18 -12.94 -0.52
N ALA A 186 11.28 -12.63 0.15
CA ALA A 186 11.27 -11.88 1.40
C ALA A 186 10.60 -10.49 1.27
N SER A 187 10.87 -9.78 0.17
CA SER A 187 10.24 -8.49 -0.11
C SER A 187 8.72 -8.61 -0.30
N VAL A 188 8.27 -9.65 -1.00
CA VAL A 188 6.84 -9.92 -1.21
C VAL A 188 6.18 -10.32 0.11
N VAL A 189 6.75 -11.26 0.85
CA VAL A 189 6.27 -11.70 2.17
C VAL A 189 6.11 -10.50 3.11
N LEU A 190 7.15 -9.66 3.21
CA LEU A 190 7.10 -8.45 4.03
C LEU A 190 5.94 -7.54 3.67
N HIS A 191 5.70 -7.34 2.37
CA HIS A 191 4.60 -6.52 1.89
C HIS A 191 3.23 -7.12 2.22
N LEU A 192 3.05 -8.44 1.98
CA LEU A 192 1.77 -9.13 2.21
C LEU A 192 1.40 -9.16 3.70
N VAL A 193 2.36 -9.55 4.54
CA VAL A 193 2.18 -9.54 6.00
C VAL A 193 1.85 -8.12 6.48
N GLY A 194 2.52 -7.10 5.94
CA GLY A 194 2.20 -5.70 6.24
C GLY A 194 0.77 -5.33 5.90
N GLN A 195 0.23 -5.77 4.77
CA GLN A 195 -1.17 -5.52 4.39
C GLN A 195 -2.16 -6.30 5.25
N LEU A 196 -1.86 -7.56 5.61
CA LEU A 196 -2.66 -8.35 6.54
C LEU A 196 -2.75 -7.67 7.92
N HIS A 197 -1.65 -7.14 8.43
CA HIS A 197 -1.66 -6.37 9.68
C HIS A 197 -2.51 -5.10 9.58
N VAL A 198 -2.40 -4.35 8.49
CA VAL A 198 -3.25 -3.17 8.26
C VAL A 198 -4.73 -3.56 8.18
N MET A 199 -5.06 -4.66 7.53
CA MET A 199 -6.43 -5.17 7.45
C MET A 199 -6.96 -5.55 8.83
N THR A 200 -6.14 -6.13 9.70
CA THR A 200 -6.52 -6.55 11.06
C THR A 200 -6.70 -5.35 11.99
N TYR A 201 -5.72 -4.47 12.05
CA TYR A 201 -5.64 -3.42 13.06
C TYR A 201 -6.06 -2.03 12.56
N GLY A 202 -6.27 -1.83 11.27
CA GLY A 202 -6.62 -0.53 10.67
C GLY A 202 -5.50 0.50 10.72
N GLY A 203 -4.26 0.07 10.96
CA GLY A 203 -3.11 0.94 11.11
C GLY A 203 -1.87 0.18 11.52
N GLN A 204 -0.85 0.87 12.05
CA GLN A 204 0.28 0.18 12.66
C GLN A 204 -0.14 -0.41 14.01
N PRO A 205 0.17 -1.70 14.27
CA PRO A 205 -0.04 -2.28 15.59
C PRO A 205 0.73 -1.46 16.65
N PRO A 206 0.17 -1.27 17.84
CA PRO A 206 0.87 -0.63 18.96
C PRO A 206 2.19 -1.36 19.22
N GLY A 207 3.31 -0.63 19.22
CA GLY A 207 4.64 -1.19 19.49
C GLY A 207 5.34 -1.86 18.29
N SER A 208 4.73 -1.92 17.11
CA SER A 208 5.40 -2.41 15.91
C SER A 208 6.31 -1.33 15.32
N THR A 209 7.60 -1.48 15.51
CA THR A 209 8.61 -0.72 14.78
C THR A 209 8.73 -1.22 13.34
N TRP A 210 7.73 -0.92 12.51
CA TRP A 210 7.77 -1.18 11.08
C TRP A 210 8.67 -0.15 10.39
N HIS A 211 9.95 -0.17 10.76
CA HIS A 211 10.94 0.61 10.05
C HIS A 211 11.38 -0.18 8.83
N PHE A 212 10.84 0.20 7.69
CA PHE A 212 11.56 0.01 6.45
C PHE A 212 12.74 0.98 6.47
N VAL A 213 13.83 0.57 7.04
CA VAL A 213 15.11 1.14 6.67
C VAL A 213 15.37 0.59 5.27
N ALA A 214 14.92 1.33 4.25
CA ALA A 214 15.60 1.28 2.97
C ALA A 214 16.99 1.83 3.27
N GLU A 215 17.96 0.96 3.53
CA GLU A 215 19.34 1.37 3.47
C GLU A 215 19.59 1.83 2.04
N PRO A 216 20.09 3.05 1.86
CA PRO A 216 20.51 3.48 0.54
C PRO A 216 21.65 2.54 0.09
N VAL A 217 21.47 1.97 -1.10
CA VAL A 217 22.54 1.34 -1.87
C VAL A 217 23.63 2.35 -2.14
#